data_c721c77666bc818be9ba02fe58ee5c71
#
_entry.id   c721c77666bc818be9ba02fe58ee5c71
#
_cell.length_a   1.000
_cell.length_b   1.000
_cell.length_c   1.000
_cell.angle_alpha   90.00
_cell.angle_beta   90.00
_cell.angle_gamma   90.00
#
_symmetry.space_group_name_H-M   'P 1'
#
loop_
_entity.id
_entity.type
_entity.pdbx_description
1 polymer ?
#
loop_
_entity_poly.entity_id
_entity_poly.type
_entity_poly.pdbx_seq_one_letter_code
_entity_poly.pdbx_strand_id
1 'polypeptide(L)'
;MSNTPICDIDTPDPWVVESHGKFYFTFTLDNRIEIWVSHTLEDFHHCHKSVIWQPVPGTPWSVNIWAPELHYLNGRWYIYTCGAPPGVGNPGHRTTVLRSSSQDPMDAGAWEFVGPLKGMPDQWSIDATVFSPNGHELYCCWSGWPLGDSSDMQQDLFLIKLRVPEEAIPETLVCISRAELPWERPDEGRRGVNEGPTWVNIPGVFSGIVYSADGSWTSHYKLGLLSLIGPDPLNPACWTKRSKPLLVSHKRCGGPYGPGHASFLPNPHDRSRVYCIYHATANYGEGWANRKARVIDMGPECFGPHAHSLCCALDRHVPKHGHVRPGKSSCIML
;
A
#
# COMPACT_ATOMS: atom_id res chain seq x y z
N MET A 1 13.00 15.80 2.70
CA MET A 1 12.45 14.96 3.79
C MET A 1 13.55 14.00 4.23
N SER A 2 13.76 13.87 5.52
CA SER A 2 14.71 12.88 6.04
C SER A 2 14.03 11.51 6.02
N ASN A 3 14.79 10.46 5.71
CA ASN A 3 14.29 9.08 5.72
C ASN A 3 14.17 8.51 7.16
N THR A 4 13.77 9.36 8.11
CA THR A 4 13.53 8.97 9.50
C THR A 4 12.11 8.44 9.68
N PRO A 5 11.87 7.55 10.65
CA PRO A 5 10.51 7.15 11.01
C PRO A 5 9.66 8.36 11.37
N ILE A 6 8.38 8.34 10.98
CA ILE A 6 7.42 9.42 11.29
C ILE A 6 6.74 9.24 12.65
N CYS A 7 7.01 8.12 13.32
CA CYS A 7 6.60 7.86 14.71
C CYS A 7 7.51 6.80 15.36
N ASP A 8 7.43 6.65 16.69
CA ASP A 8 8.34 5.80 17.46
C ASP A 8 7.94 4.32 17.50
N ILE A 9 6.66 4.03 17.36
CA ILE A 9 6.16 2.64 17.39
C ILE A 9 6.23 1.97 16.03
N ASP A 10 6.04 0.68 16.00
CA ASP A 10 5.88 -0.08 14.76
C ASP A 10 4.60 0.34 14.06
N THR A 11 4.72 0.64 12.78
CA THR A 11 3.64 1.09 11.92
C THR A 11 3.72 0.37 10.57
N PRO A 12 3.53 -0.97 10.58
CA PRO A 12 3.50 -1.73 9.34
C PRO A 12 2.29 -1.34 8.50
N ASP A 13 2.44 -1.48 7.19
CA ASP A 13 1.38 -1.30 6.20
C ASP A 13 0.75 0.12 6.28
N PRO A 14 1.59 1.18 6.17
CA PRO A 14 1.17 2.56 6.40
C PRO A 14 0.27 3.07 5.28
N TRP A 15 -0.90 3.58 5.64
CA TRP A 15 -1.81 4.25 4.74
C TRP A 15 -2.10 5.67 5.21
N VAL A 16 -1.87 6.66 4.37
CA VAL A 16 -2.13 8.05 4.68
C VAL A 16 -3.03 8.68 3.63
N VAL A 17 -4.04 9.41 4.07
CA VAL A 17 -4.83 10.31 3.22
C VAL A 17 -4.74 11.75 3.72
N GLU A 18 -4.77 12.70 2.80
CA GLU A 18 -4.89 14.13 3.12
C GLU A 18 -6.33 14.58 2.91
N SER A 19 -6.88 15.29 3.88
CA SER A 19 -8.17 15.93 3.75
C SER A 19 -8.22 17.21 4.60
N HIS A 20 -8.60 18.32 3.96
CA HIS A 20 -8.75 19.64 4.62
C HIS A 20 -7.49 20.09 5.39
N GLY A 21 -6.31 19.85 4.82
CA GLY A 21 -5.02 20.22 5.42
C GLY A 21 -4.61 19.38 6.62
N LYS A 22 -5.22 18.21 6.80
CA LYS A 22 -4.85 17.23 7.82
C LYS A 22 -4.49 15.91 7.15
N PHE A 23 -3.53 15.20 7.75
CA PHE A 23 -3.12 13.87 7.35
C PHE A 23 -3.71 12.85 8.32
N TYR A 24 -4.49 11.91 7.77
CA TYR A 24 -5.07 10.80 8.51
C TYR A 24 -4.29 9.54 8.19
N PHE A 25 -3.83 8.86 9.22
CA PHE A 25 -2.92 7.74 9.13
C PHE A 25 -3.52 6.49 9.78
N THR A 26 -3.51 5.38 9.05
CA THR A 26 -3.87 4.04 9.51
C THR A 26 -2.73 3.07 9.23
N PHE A 27 -2.63 1.99 9.98
CA PHE A 27 -1.63 0.94 9.84
C PHE A 27 -2.09 -0.33 10.57
N THR A 28 -1.43 -1.46 10.36
CA THR A 28 -1.78 -2.72 11.01
C THR A 28 -1.53 -2.70 12.51
N LEU A 29 -2.55 -3.08 13.29
CA LEU A 29 -2.52 -3.23 14.74
C LEU A 29 -3.05 -4.60 15.20
N ASP A 30 -3.34 -5.52 14.28
CA ASP A 30 -3.83 -6.90 14.46
C ASP A 30 -5.21 -7.06 15.11
N ASN A 31 -5.57 -6.24 16.10
CA ASN A 31 -6.76 -6.44 16.93
C ASN A 31 -7.74 -5.26 16.94
N ARG A 32 -7.44 -4.20 16.22
CA ARG A 32 -8.27 -3.00 16.12
C ARG A 32 -7.84 -2.14 14.94
N ILE A 33 -8.63 -1.13 14.64
CA ILE A 33 -8.29 -0.07 13.70
C ILE A 33 -8.27 1.27 14.45
N GLU A 34 -7.16 1.97 14.31
CA GLU A 34 -7.00 3.35 14.78
C GLU A 34 -6.82 4.28 13.58
N ILE A 35 -7.33 5.51 13.71
CA ILE A 35 -6.98 6.62 12.84
C ILE A 35 -6.20 7.63 13.69
N TRP A 36 -5.03 8.01 13.20
CA TRP A 36 -4.19 9.05 13.78
C TRP A 36 -4.26 10.29 12.90
N VAL A 37 -4.33 11.48 13.48
CA VAL A 37 -4.40 12.72 12.70
C VAL A 37 -3.29 13.69 13.10
N SER A 38 -2.59 14.20 12.07
CA SER A 38 -1.55 15.22 12.20
C SER A 38 -1.76 16.35 11.19
N HIS A 39 -1.18 17.51 11.46
CA HIS A 39 -1.10 18.63 10.51
C HIS A 39 0.15 18.57 9.62
N THR A 40 1.08 17.65 9.91
CA THR A 40 2.29 17.41 9.13
C THR A 40 2.43 15.93 8.80
N LEU A 41 2.88 15.64 7.58
CA LEU A 41 3.11 14.27 7.12
C LEU A 41 4.31 13.61 7.82
N GLU A 42 5.23 14.40 8.34
CA GLU A 42 6.52 13.95 8.85
C GLU A 42 6.53 13.65 10.35
N ASP A 43 5.44 13.97 11.06
CA ASP A 43 5.40 13.84 12.52
C ASP A 43 4.02 13.36 13.01
N PHE A 44 4.00 12.12 13.47
CA PHE A 44 2.87 11.50 14.16
C PHE A 44 3.20 11.10 15.61
N HIS A 45 4.31 11.61 16.19
CA HIS A 45 4.71 11.26 17.57
C HIS A 45 3.69 11.72 18.60
N HIS A 46 3.12 12.91 18.43
CA HIS A 46 2.20 13.56 19.39
C HIS A 46 0.81 13.82 18.79
N CYS A 47 0.44 13.08 17.76
CA CYS A 47 -0.84 13.24 17.06
C CYS A 47 -2.04 12.79 17.91
N HIS A 48 -3.23 13.30 17.56
CA HIS A 48 -4.47 12.78 18.13
C HIS A 48 -4.81 11.42 17.49
N LYS A 49 -5.28 10.48 18.33
CA LYS A 49 -5.57 9.08 17.95
C LYS A 49 -6.98 8.71 18.35
N SER A 50 -7.68 8.00 17.48
CA SER A 50 -9.00 7.46 17.76
C SER A 50 -9.04 5.97 17.41
N VAL A 51 -9.46 5.12 18.34
CA VAL A 51 -9.82 3.73 18.06
C VAL A 51 -11.21 3.76 17.43
N ILE A 52 -11.28 3.61 16.11
CA ILE A 52 -12.54 3.72 15.37
C ILE A 52 -13.30 2.40 15.29
N TRP A 53 -12.61 1.29 15.45
CA TRP A 53 -13.22 -0.03 15.47
C TRP A 53 -12.35 -1.04 16.20
N GLN A 54 -13.02 -1.85 17.03
CA GLN A 54 -12.43 -3.02 17.67
C GLN A 54 -13.44 -4.16 17.60
N PRO A 55 -13.11 -5.29 16.97
CA PRO A 55 -14.03 -6.41 16.83
C PRO A 55 -14.35 -7.03 18.19
N VAL A 56 -15.58 -7.53 18.34
CA VAL A 56 -15.95 -8.34 19.50
C VAL A 56 -15.21 -9.67 19.43
N PRO A 57 -14.45 -10.06 20.46
CA PRO A 57 -13.72 -11.31 20.47
C PRO A 57 -14.62 -12.53 20.18
N GLY A 58 -14.15 -13.45 19.35
CA GLY A 58 -14.86 -14.66 18.98
C GLY A 58 -15.88 -14.50 17.85
N THR A 59 -16.11 -13.27 17.36
CA THR A 59 -16.94 -13.05 16.17
C THR A 59 -16.16 -13.37 14.88
N PRO A 60 -16.84 -13.67 13.76
CA PRO A 60 -16.17 -13.77 12.45
C PRO A 60 -15.32 -12.52 12.14
N TRP A 61 -14.15 -12.71 11.51
CA TRP A 61 -13.25 -11.62 11.07
C TRP A 61 -12.70 -10.78 12.22
N SER A 62 -12.53 -11.36 13.41
CA SER A 62 -12.13 -10.64 14.62
C SER A 62 -10.65 -10.76 14.98
N VAL A 63 -9.87 -11.48 14.17
CA VAL A 63 -8.43 -11.66 14.40
C VAL A 63 -7.62 -11.33 13.16
N ASN A 64 -6.36 -10.97 13.37
CA ASN A 64 -5.40 -10.65 12.32
C ASN A 64 -5.97 -9.59 11.36
N ILE A 65 -6.33 -8.44 11.95
CA ILE A 65 -6.83 -7.28 11.19
C ILE A 65 -5.62 -6.55 10.60
N TRP A 66 -5.44 -6.66 9.26
CA TRP A 66 -4.25 -6.15 8.60
C TRP A 66 -4.58 -5.08 7.55
N ALA A 67 -3.60 -4.21 7.29
CA ALA A 67 -3.55 -3.24 6.22
C ALA A 67 -4.85 -2.43 6.04
N PRO A 68 -5.31 -1.69 7.05
CA PRO A 68 -6.50 -0.86 6.91
C PRO A 68 -6.21 0.36 6.03
N GLU A 69 -6.95 0.51 4.94
CA GLU A 69 -6.90 1.65 4.03
C GLU A 69 -8.13 2.55 4.19
N LEU A 70 -7.92 3.82 4.53
CA LEU A 70 -8.96 4.84 4.67
C LEU A 70 -9.24 5.51 3.32
N HIS A 71 -10.49 5.48 2.85
CA HIS A 71 -10.92 6.05 1.57
C HIS A 71 -12.14 6.94 1.74
N TYR A 72 -12.18 8.08 1.03
CA TYR A 72 -13.39 8.90 0.91
C TYR A 72 -14.02 8.68 -0.47
N LEU A 73 -15.15 7.97 -0.50
CA LEU A 73 -15.82 7.54 -1.73
C LEU A 73 -17.29 7.93 -1.68
N ASN A 74 -17.79 8.50 -2.76
CA ASN A 74 -19.23 8.85 -2.88
C ASN A 74 -19.78 9.67 -1.70
N GLY A 75 -18.96 10.58 -1.14
CA GLY A 75 -19.36 11.45 -0.03
C GLY A 75 -19.32 10.81 1.36
N ARG A 76 -18.65 9.66 1.52
CA ARG A 76 -18.56 8.90 2.77
C ARG A 76 -17.18 8.29 2.97
N TRP A 77 -16.77 8.12 4.22
CA TRP A 77 -15.55 7.40 4.58
C TRP A 77 -15.78 5.90 4.63
N TYR A 78 -14.82 5.16 4.10
CA TYR A 78 -14.71 3.71 4.12
C TYR A 78 -13.34 3.29 4.60
N ILE A 79 -13.26 2.11 5.23
CA ILE A 79 -12.00 1.41 5.43
C ILE A 79 -12.12 0.03 4.79
N TYR A 80 -11.15 -0.29 3.93
CA TYR A 80 -10.91 -1.64 3.46
C TYR A 80 -9.76 -2.23 4.26
N THR A 81 -9.93 -3.45 4.73
CA THR A 81 -8.95 -4.20 5.50
C THR A 81 -9.16 -5.69 5.26
N CYS A 82 -8.41 -6.53 5.90
CA CYS A 82 -8.72 -7.95 5.95
C CYS A 82 -8.75 -8.45 7.38
N GLY A 83 -9.39 -9.58 7.58
CA GLY A 83 -9.44 -10.26 8.86
C GLY A 83 -9.72 -11.74 8.67
N ALA A 84 -9.50 -12.53 9.72
CA ALA A 84 -9.75 -13.96 9.73
C ALA A 84 -10.70 -14.36 10.87
N PRO A 85 -11.48 -15.43 10.70
CA PRO A 85 -12.20 -16.04 11.80
C PRO A 85 -11.24 -16.61 12.85
N PRO A 86 -11.57 -16.54 14.16
CA PRO A 86 -10.74 -17.12 15.20
C PRO A 86 -10.51 -18.62 14.98
N GLY A 87 -9.26 -19.07 15.15
CA GLY A 87 -8.87 -20.47 15.04
C GLY A 87 -8.63 -20.99 13.61
N VAL A 88 -8.91 -20.19 12.58
CA VAL A 88 -8.66 -20.56 11.18
C VAL A 88 -7.25 -20.18 10.73
N GLY A 89 -6.72 -19.08 11.24
CA GLY A 89 -5.39 -18.56 10.87
C GLY A 89 -5.34 -17.93 9.48
N ASN A 90 -4.13 -17.90 8.89
CA ASN A 90 -3.87 -17.21 7.63
C ASN A 90 -4.84 -17.58 6.48
N PRO A 91 -5.20 -18.85 6.23
CA PRO A 91 -6.12 -19.20 5.13
C PRO A 91 -7.52 -18.58 5.26
N GLY A 92 -7.90 -18.12 6.46
CA GLY A 92 -9.19 -17.51 6.73
C GLY A 92 -9.35 -16.07 6.28
N HIS A 93 -8.28 -15.38 5.86
CA HIS A 93 -8.37 -13.96 5.51
C HIS A 93 -9.29 -13.69 4.34
N ARG A 94 -10.14 -12.69 4.53
CA ARG A 94 -11.00 -12.11 3.49
C ARG A 94 -10.96 -10.60 3.60
N THR A 95 -11.06 -9.93 2.47
CA THR A 95 -11.25 -8.48 2.42
C THR A 95 -12.58 -8.11 3.08
N THR A 96 -12.51 -7.18 4.04
CA THR A 96 -13.66 -6.67 4.79
C THR A 96 -13.77 -5.16 4.67
N VAL A 97 -14.97 -4.64 4.90
CA VAL A 97 -15.31 -3.22 4.73
C VAL A 97 -15.92 -2.66 6.02
N LEU A 98 -15.46 -1.47 6.39
CA LEU A 98 -16.14 -0.60 7.34
C LEU A 98 -16.59 0.66 6.63
N ARG A 99 -17.68 1.29 7.12
CA ARG A 99 -18.13 2.58 6.63
C ARG A 99 -18.47 3.53 7.78
N SER A 100 -18.30 4.83 7.57
CA SER A 100 -18.67 5.86 8.53
C SER A 100 -19.93 6.60 8.09
N SER A 101 -20.77 6.96 9.04
CA SER A 101 -21.90 7.89 8.83
C SER A 101 -21.50 9.35 9.07
N SER A 102 -20.33 9.63 9.61
CA SER A 102 -19.78 10.96 9.88
C SER A 102 -18.91 11.47 8.74
N GLN A 103 -18.82 12.80 8.58
CA GLN A 103 -17.84 13.44 7.72
C GLN A 103 -16.46 13.54 8.38
N ASP A 104 -16.38 13.41 9.70
CA ASP A 104 -15.12 13.32 10.43
C ASP A 104 -14.72 11.84 10.60
N PRO A 105 -13.63 11.38 9.99
CA PRO A 105 -13.20 9.99 10.11
C PRO A 105 -12.73 9.63 11.54
N MET A 106 -12.47 10.64 12.39
CA MET A 106 -12.06 10.45 13.80
C MET A 106 -13.25 10.15 14.72
N ASP A 107 -14.50 10.26 14.25
CA ASP A 107 -15.70 9.96 15.02
C ASP A 107 -15.88 8.44 15.16
N ALA A 108 -15.38 7.89 16.27
CA ALA A 108 -15.41 6.46 16.54
C ALA A 108 -16.83 5.88 16.60
N GLY A 109 -17.81 6.69 17.06
CA GLY A 109 -19.22 6.26 17.18
C GLY A 109 -19.95 6.13 15.85
N ALA A 110 -19.37 6.65 14.78
CA ALA A 110 -19.98 6.67 13.45
C ALA A 110 -19.60 5.47 12.56
N TRP A 111 -18.63 4.64 12.98
CA TRP A 111 -18.14 3.53 12.18
C TRP A 111 -18.97 2.25 12.38
N GLU A 112 -19.28 1.60 11.28
CA GLU A 112 -20.01 0.34 11.21
C GLU A 112 -19.16 -0.69 10.44
N PHE A 113 -19.03 -1.90 11.00
CA PHE A 113 -18.47 -3.05 10.28
C PHE A 113 -19.53 -3.65 9.36
N VAL A 114 -19.31 -3.54 8.05
CA VAL A 114 -20.24 -4.04 7.02
C VAL A 114 -20.05 -5.54 6.81
N GLY A 115 -18.85 -6.05 6.98
CA GLY A 115 -18.49 -7.44 6.74
C GLY A 115 -17.57 -7.61 5.52
N PRO A 116 -17.44 -8.86 5.01
CA PRO A 116 -16.70 -9.13 3.78
C PRO A 116 -17.24 -8.33 2.60
N LEU A 117 -16.35 -7.85 1.72
CA LEU A 117 -16.72 -7.16 0.49
C LEU A 117 -17.56 -8.10 -0.40
N LYS A 118 -18.84 -7.75 -0.57
CA LYS A 118 -19.79 -8.60 -1.31
C LYS A 118 -19.35 -8.80 -2.75
N GLY A 119 -19.62 -9.96 -3.32
CA GLY A 119 -19.30 -10.28 -4.71
C GLY A 119 -17.84 -10.63 -5.00
N MET A 120 -16.94 -10.54 -4.01
CA MET A 120 -15.61 -11.12 -4.12
C MET A 120 -15.67 -12.65 -4.06
N PRO A 121 -14.70 -13.35 -4.69
CA PRO A 121 -14.60 -14.81 -4.54
C PRO A 121 -14.35 -15.18 -3.08
N ASP A 122 -14.91 -16.32 -2.63
CA ASP A 122 -14.58 -16.89 -1.32
C ASP A 122 -13.18 -17.54 -1.37
N GLN A 123 -12.18 -16.69 -1.50
CA GLN A 123 -10.77 -17.04 -1.63
C GLN A 123 -9.96 -16.10 -0.74
N TRP A 124 -8.79 -16.54 -0.31
CA TRP A 124 -7.87 -15.72 0.45
C TRP A 124 -7.58 -14.39 -0.25
N SER A 125 -7.76 -13.29 0.49
CA SER A 125 -7.59 -11.92 -0.02
C SER A 125 -7.15 -10.97 1.09
N ILE A 126 -6.07 -10.22 0.83
CA ILE A 126 -5.50 -9.20 1.72
C ILE A 126 -5.17 -7.93 0.94
N ASP A 127 -4.89 -6.85 1.65
CA ASP A 127 -4.33 -5.60 1.10
C ASP A 127 -5.20 -4.99 -0.01
N ALA A 128 -6.49 -4.87 0.24
CA ALA A 128 -7.40 -4.33 -0.76
C ALA A 128 -7.33 -2.81 -0.83
N THR A 129 -7.00 -2.29 -2.01
CA THR A 129 -7.08 -0.86 -2.37
C THR A 129 -8.24 -0.58 -3.31
N VAL A 130 -8.94 0.54 -3.10
CA VAL A 130 -10.05 0.96 -3.96
C VAL A 130 -9.73 2.27 -4.64
N PHE A 131 -9.95 2.34 -5.96
CA PHE A 131 -9.60 3.50 -6.74
C PHE A 131 -10.53 3.72 -7.94
N SER A 132 -10.45 4.91 -8.53
CA SER A 132 -11.19 5.29 -9.73
C SER A 132 -10.24 5.93 -10.75
N PRO A 133 -9.85 5.23 -11.83
CA PRO A 133 -8.95 5.79 -12.84
C PRO A 133 -9.54 6.98 -13.60
N ASN A 134 -10.85 7.01 -13.76
CA ASN A 134 -11.59 7.99 -14.55
C ASN A 134 -12.54 8.89 -13.72
N GLY A 135 -12.57 8.72 -12.39
CA GLY A 135 -13.45 9.47 -11.49
C GLY A 135 -14.90 9.01 -11.46
N HIS A 136 -15.28 7.98 -12.23
CA HIS A 136 -16.67 7.50 -12.36
C HIS A 136 -16.85 6.05 -11.92
N GLU A 137 -15.90 5.21 -12.26
CA GLU A 137 -15.96 3.78 -11.99
C GLU A 137 -15.01 3.42 -10.87
N LEU A 138 -15.48 2.62 -9.92
CA LEU A 138 -14.68 2.12 -8.82
C LEU A 138 -14.16 0.72 -9.11
N TYR A 139 -12.91 0.48 -8.75
CA TYR A 139 -12.25 -0.80 -8.84
C TYR A 139 -11.59 -1.13 -7.49
N CYS A 140 -11.58 -2.42 -7.13
CA CYS A 140 -10.84 -2.94 -6.00
C CYS A 140 -9.71 -3.83 -6.54
N CYS A 141 -8.47 -3.53 -6.15
CA CYS A 141 -7.30 -4.36 -6.39
C CYS A 141 -6.82 -4.95 -5.07
N TRP A 142 -6.43 -6.23 -5.04
CA TRP A 142 -5.96 -6.89 -3.83
C TRP A 142 -4.89 -7.94 -4.13
N SER A 143 -4.18 -8.37 -3.08
CA SER A 143 -3.33 -9.56 -3.11
C SER A 143 -4.17 -10.80 -2.80
N GLY A 144 -4.10 -11.79 -3.65
CA GLY A 144 -4.88 -13.03 -3.53
C GLY A 144 -4.11 -14.27 -3.97
N TRP A 145 -4.49 -15.42 -3.40
CA TRP A 145 -4.06 -16.70 -3.97
C TRP A 145 -4.82 -16.94 -5.27
N PRO A 146 -4.22 -17.63 -6.26
CA PRO A 146 -4.93 -18.05 -7.46
C PRO A 146 -6.21 -18.82 -7.11
N LEU A 147 -7.27 -18.65 -7.90
CA LEU A 147 -8.55 -19.27 -7.63
C LEU A 147 -8.42 -20.79 -7.54
N GLY A 148 -8.90 -21.36 -6.42
CA GLY A 148 -8.81 -22.79 -6.14
C GLY A 148 -7.46 -23.26 -5.59
N ASP A 149 -6.46 -22.38 -5.47
CA ASP A 149 -5.18 -22.68 -4.81
C ASP A 149 -5.27 -22.35 -3.32
N SER A 150 -4.78 -23.24 -2.48
CA SER A 150 -4.65 -23.06 -1.03
C SER A 150 -3.24 -23.37 -0.53
N SER A 151 -2.27 -23.43 -1.44
CA SER A 151 -0.89 -23.81 -1.12
C SER A 151 -0.10 -22.72 -0.40
N ASP A 152 -0.59 -21.47 -0.42
CA ASP A 152 0.13 -20.28 0.08
C ASP A 152 1.49 -20.07 -0.61
N MET A 153 1.64 -20.56 -1.83
CA MET A 153 2.90 -20.45 -2.59
C MET A 153 2.89 -19.32 -3.63
N GLN A 154 1.72 -18.76 -3.91
CA GLN A 154 1.56 -17.74 -4.93
C GLN A 154 0.58 -16.67 -4.46
N GLN A 155 1.03 -15.41 -4.48
CA GLN A 155 0.22 -14.22 -4.26
C GLN A 155 0.30 -13.35 -5.51
N ASP A 156 -0.85 -13.18 -6.16
CA ASP A 156 -1.00 -12.41 -7.39
C ASP A 156 -1.90 -11.19 -7.14
N LEU A 157 -1.87 -10.19 -8.02
CA LEU A 157 -2.79 -9.06 -7.95
C LEU A 157 -4.02 -9.32 -8.82
N PHE A 158 -5.16 -9.24 -8.17
CA PHE A 158 -6.48 -9.34 -8.79
C PHE A 158 -7.16 -7.97 -8.81
N LEU A 159 -8.02 -7.78 -9.77
CA LEU A 159 -8.83 -6.57 -9.94
C LEU A 159 -10.29 -6.97 -10.18
N ILE A 160 -11.20 -6.22 -9.56
CA ILE A 160 -12.64 -6.35 -9.77
C ILE A 160 -13.30 -4.98 -9.80
N LYS A 161 -14.32 -4.80 -10.63
CA LYS A 161 -15.12 -3.57 -10.63
C LYS A 161 -16.11 -3.59 -9.48
N LEU A 162 -16.30 -2.44 -8.84
CA LEU A 162 -17.31 -2.27 -7.81
C LEU A 162 -18.58 -1.64 -8.39
N ARG A 163 -19.75 -2.15 -7.97
CA ARG A 163 -21.05 -1.53 -8.22
C ARG A 163 -21.26 -0.34 -7.29
N VAL A 164 -20.96 -0.53 -6.04
CA VAL A 164 -20.90 0.44 -4.95
C VAL A 164 -19.72 0.09 -4.05
N PRO A 165 -19.30 0.97 -3.14
CA PRO A 165 -18.12 0.70 -2.29
C PRO A 165 -18.14 -0.61 -1.50
N GLU A 166 -19.31 -1.17 -1.21
CA GLU A 166 -19.47 -2.42 -0.45
C GLU A 166 -19.78 -3.66 -1.31
N GLU A 167 -19.86 -3.50 -2.65
CA GLU A 167 -20.30 -4.60 -3.52
C GLU A 167 -19.54 -4.61 -4.85
N ALA A 168 -18.87 -5.72 -5.12
CA ALA A 168 -18.20 -6.00 -6.38
C ALA A 168 -19.16 -6.64 -7.42
N ILE A 169 -18.76 -6.57 -8.68
CA ILE A 169 -19.42 -7.22 -9.81
C ILE A 169 -18.60 -8.46 -10.17
N PRO A 170 -19.02 -9.68 -9.76
CA PRO A 170 -18.21 -10.90 -9.82
C PRO A 170 -17.64 -11.24 -11.20
N GLU A 171 -18.44 -10.97 -12.26
CA GLU A 171 -18.10 -11.29 -13.65
C GLU A 171 -16.92 -10.45 -14.18
N THR A 172 -16.51 -9.42 -13.45
CA THR A 172 -15.42 -8.52 -13.84
C THR A 172 -14.07 -8.89 -13.24
N LEU A 173 -13.99 -9.99 -12.49
CA LEU A 173 -12.77 -10.46 -11.86
C LEU A 173 -11.69 -10.79 -12.89
N VAL A 174 -10.52 -10.19 -12.74
CA VAL A 174 -9.34 -10.47 -13.57
C VAL A 174 -8.06 -10.52 -12.71
N CYS A 175 -7.09 -11.32 -13.12
CA CYS A 175 -5.72 -11.26 -12.61
C CYS A 175 -4.92 -10.28 -13.47
N ILE A 176 -4.39 -9.22 -12.87
CA ILE A 176 -3.64 -8.17 -13.59
C ILE A 176 -2.12 -8.27 -13.41
N SER A 177 -1.65 -9.03 -12.42
CA SER A 177 -0.21 -9.24 -12.18
C SER A 177 0.03 -10.57 -11.50
N ARG A 178 0.90 -11.40 -12.10
CA ARG A 178 1.42 -12.61 -11.46
C ARG A 178 2.82 -12.37 -10.93
N ALA A 179 3.14 -12.93 -9.78
CA ALA A 179 4.47 -12.83 -9.17
C ALA A 179 5.45 -13.81 -9.86
N GLU A 180 5.97 -13.42 -11.03
CA GLU A 180 6.79 -14.25 -11.90
C GLU A 180 8.24 -13.75 -12.07
N LEU A 181 8.49 -12.44 -11.82
CA LEU A 181 9.83 -11.89 -11.96
C LEU A 181 10.76 -12.44 -10.85
N PRO A 182 12.04 -12.71 -11.15
CA PRO A 182 12.95 -13.28 -10.16
C PRO A 182 13.01 -12.51 -8.83
N TRP A 183 12.90 -11.19 -8.88
CA TRP A 183 12.95 -10.35 -7.68
C TRP A 183 11.60 -10.28 -6.90
N GLU A 184 10.53 -10.89 -7.41
CA GLU A 184 9.24 -11.05 -6.74
C GLU A 184 9.14 -12.38 -5.98
N ARG A 185 10.18 -13.19 -6.04
CA ARG A 185 10.13 -14.58 -5.59
C ARG A 185 11.12 -14.86 -4.45
N PRO A 186 10.66 -14.70 -3.18
CA PRO A 186 11.43 -15.12 -2.01
C PRO A 186 11.61 -16.63 -1.94
N ASP A 187 12.26 -17.09 -0.87
CA ASP A 187 12.44 -18.51 -0.56
C ASP A 187 13.11 -19.30 -1.71
N GLU A 188 14.20 -18.73 -2.26
CA GLU A 188 14.94 -19.34 -3.38
C GLU A 188 14.09 -19.54 -4.64
N GLY A 189 13.12 -18.66 -4.87
CA GLY A 189 12.22 -18.69 -6.02
C GLY A 189 11.03 -19.63 -5.90
N ARG A 190 10.84 -20.29 -4.76
CA ARG A 190 9.74 -21.23 -4.56
C ARG A 190 8.38 -20.56 -4.40
N ARG A 191 8.36 -19.40 -3.74
CA ARG A 191 7.15 -18.62 -3.49
C ARG A 191 7.10 -17.41 -4.42
N GLY A 192 5.93 -17.00 -4.87
CA GLY A 192 5.71 -15.74 -5.59
C GLY A 192 4.90 -14.77 -4.74
N VAL A 193 5.33 -13.49 -4.64
CA VAL A 193 4.64 -12.49 -3.81
C VAL A 193 4.48 -11.19 -4.57
N ASN A 194 3.23 -10.81 -4.87
CA ASN A 194 2.79 -9.48 -5.17
C ASN A 194 1.70 -9.09 -4.16
N GLU A 195 1.94 -8.08 -3.33
CA GLU A 195 1.00 -7.64 -2.30
C GLU A 195 1.05 -6.12 -2.09
N GLY A 196 0.25 -5.57 -1.18
CA GLY A 196 0.20 -4.13 -0.88
C GLY A 196 -0.02 -3.25 -2.11
N PRO A 197 -0.98 -3.54 -3.02
CA PRO A 197 -1.21 -2.71 -4.19
C PRO A 197 -1.75 -1.35 -3.80
N THR A 198 -1.27 -0.29 -4.45
CA THR A 198 -1.77 1.08 -4.27
C THR A 198 -1.90 1.75 -5.63
N TRP A 199 -3.06 2.34 -5.90
CA TRP A 199 -3.26 3.13 -7.11
C TRP A 199 -2.51 4.46 -7.02
N VAL A 200 -1.71 4.75 -8.05
CA VAL A 200 -0.97 6.01 -8.18
C VAL A 200 -1.27 6.62 -9.54
N ASN A 201 -1.66 7.89 -9.54
CA ASN A 201 -1.85 8.67 -10.75
C ASN A 201 -1.09 10.00 -10.65
N ILE A 202 -0.04 10.12 -11.46
CA ILE A 202 0.78 11.33 -11.59
C ILE A 202 0.54 11.85 -13.03
N PRO A 203 -0.23 12.92 -13.20
CA PRO A 203 -0.64 13.38 -14.53
C PRO A 203 0.54 13.56 -15.50
N GLY A 204 0.47 12.90 -16.65
CA GLY A 204 1.51 12.93 -17.67
C GLY A 204 2.78 12.15 -17.36
N VAL A 205 2.86 11.47 -16.20
CA VAL A 205 4.04 10.71 -15.76
C VAL A 205 3.72 9.23 -15.60
N PHE A 206 2.75 8.89 -14.76
CA PHE A 206 2.42 7.52 -14.42
C PHE A 206 0.96 7.36 -14.00
N SER A 207 0.31 6.32 -14.49
CA SER A 207 -0.96 5.81 -13.98
C SER A 207 -0.87 4.31 -13.84
N GLY A 208 -1.17 3.78 -12.65
CA GLY A 208 -1.08 2.34 -12.42
C GLY A 208 -1.04 1.96 -10.95
N ILE A 209 -0.64 0.73 -10.70
CA ILE A 209 -0.47 0.17 -9.36
C ILE A 209 1.02 0.15 -9.00
N VAL A 210 1.34 0.72 -7.84
CA VAL A 210 2.57 0.39 -7.12
C VAL A 210 2.23 -0.76 -6.19
N TYR A 211 3.06 -1.79 -6.17
CA TYR A 211 2.83 -2.99 -5.35
C TYR A 211 4.11 -3.40 -4.64
N SER A 212 3.98 -4.25 -3.64
CA SER A 212 5.10 -4.82 -2.91
C SER A 212 5.39 -6.22 -3.38
N ALA A 213 6.67 -6.60 -3.33
CA ALA A 213 7.12 -7.91 -3.78
C ALA A 213 8.32 -8.40 -2.97
N ASP A 214 8.65 -9.69 -3.14
CA ASP A 214 9.47 -10.46 -2.21
C ASP A 214 8.66 -10.74 -0.92
N GLY A 215 9.24 -11.32 0.11
CA GLY A 215 8.53 -11.59 1.36
C GLY A 215 8.59 -10.39 2.30
N SER A 216 7.45 -9.97 2.84
CA SER A 216 7.37 -8.91 3.86
C SER A 216 8.17 -9.25 5.15
N TRP A 217 8.51 -10.53 5.33
CA TRP A 217 9.36 -11.06 6.40
C TRP A 217 10.86 -10.98 6.09
N THR A 218 11.24 -10.49 4.91
CA THR A 218 12.63 -10.41 4.46
C THR A 218 13.14 -8.97 4.47
N SER A 219 14.45 -8.80 4.57
CA SER A 219 15.09 -7.49 4.36
C SER A 219 15.14 -7.07 2.89
N HIS A 220 14.60 -7.88 2.00
CA HIS A 220 14.58 -7.69 0.55
C HIS A 220 13.21 -7.30 0.00
N TYR A 221 12.23 -7.11 0.85
CA TYR A 221 10.93 -6.54 0.49
C TYR A 221 11.13 -5.24 -0.27
N LYS A 222 10.36 -5.00 -1.32
CA LYS A 222 10.59 -3.90 -2.27
C LYS A 222 9.32 -3.50 -3.00
N LEU A 223 9.32 -2.33 -3.63
CA LEU A 223 8.19 -1.87 -4.44
C LEU A 223 8.43 -2.14 -5.92
N GLY A 224 7.38 -2.51 -6.63
CA GLY A 224 7.31 -2.67 -8.08
C GLY A 224 6.30 -1.72 -8.72
N LEU A 225 6.32 -1.63 -10.06
CA LEU A 225 5.38 -0.84 -10.86
C LEU A 225 4.63 -1.71 -11.85
N LEU A 226 3.31 -1.51 -11.91
CA LEU A 226 2.40 -2.08 -12.88
C LEU A 226 1.64 -0.92 -13.55
N SER A 227 2.06 -0.53 -14.74
CA SER A 227 1.51 0.62 -15.48
C SER A 227 0.23 0.25 -16.20
N LEU A 228 -0.81 1.06 -16.09
CA LEU A 228 -2.00 0.99 -16.92
C LEU A 228 -1.72 1.75 -18.22
N ILE A 229 -1.53 1.03 -19.33
CA ILE A 229 -1.14 1.58 -20.62
C ILE A 229 -2.31 1.63 -21.63
N GLY A 230 -3.45 1.06 -21.27
CA GLY A 230 -4.66 1.04 -22.10
C GLY A 230 -5.88 1.59 -21.38
N PRO A 231 -7.01 1.75 -22.08
CA PRO A 231 -8.19 2.41 -21.53
C PRO A 231 -9.04 1.54 -20.61
N ASP A 232 -8.88 0.22 -20.66
CA ASP A 232 -9.71 -0.73 -19.90
C ASP A 232 -8.91 -1.43 -18.80
N PRO A 233 -9.12 -1.05 -17.51
CA PRO A 233 -8.44 -1.69 -16.39
C PRO A 233 -8.75 -3.19 -16.24
N LEU A 234 -9.89 -3.66 -16.75
CA LEU A 234 -10.28 -5.08 -16.67
C LEU A 234 -9.64 -5.94 -17.77
N ASN A 235 -8.97 -5.32 -18.74
CA ASN A 235 -8.21 -6.05 -19.72
C ASN A 235 -6.75 -6.23 -19.26
N PRO A 236 -6.29 -7.46 -18.94
CA PRO A 236 -4.91 -7.70 -18.49
C PRO A 236 -3.85 -7.20 -19.49
N ALA A 237 -4.16 -7.16 -20.81
CA ALA A 237 -3.24 -6.65 -21.82
C ALA A 237 -3.03 -5.12 -21.72
N CYS A 238 -3.87 -4.41 -20.98
CA CYS A 238 -3.69 -2.98 -20.69
C CYS A 238 -2.71 -2.71 -19.53
N TRP A 239 -2.15 -3.75 -18.92
CA TRP A 239 -1.19 -3.62 -17.83
C TRP A 239 0.21 -4.05 -18.26
N THR A 240 1.20 -3.27 -17.88
CA THR A 240 2.62 -3.59 -18.15
C THR A 240 3.43 -3.49 -16.87
N LYS A 241 4.04 -4.61 -16.50
CA LYS A 241 4.91 -4.70 -15.34
C LYS A 241 6.32 -4.21 -15.70
N ARG A 242 6.91 -3.36 -14.87
CA ARG A 242 8.30 -2.94 -15.02
C ARG A 242 9.23 -4.08 -14.60
N SER A 243 10.28 -4.33 -15.39
CA SER A 243 11.22 -5.43 -15.14
C SER A 243 12.14 -5.22 -13.91
N LYS A 244 12.30 -3.97 -13.46
CA LYS A 244 13.10 -3.60 -12.27
C LYS A 244 12.20 -3.02 -11.18
N PRO A 245 12.49 -3.28 -9.90
CA PRO A 245 11.72 -2.69 -8.81
C PRO A 245 11.83 -1.16 -8.78
N LEU A 246 10.83 -0.51 -8.18
CA LEU A 246 10.78 0.95 -7.98
C LEU A 246 11.67 1.39 -6.83
N LEU A 247 11.47 0.79 -5.66
CA LEU A 247 12.16 1.12 -4.41
C LEU A 247 12.79 -0.13 -3.82
N VAL A 248 14.05 -0.04 -3.45
CA VAL A 248 14.83 -1.15 -2.90
C VAL A 248 15.68 -0.68 -1.73
N SER A 249 16.18 -1.64 -0.94
CA SER A 249 17.26 -1.42 0.01
C SER A 249 18.51 -2.20 -0.40
N HIS A 250 19.65 -1.70 0.00
CA HIS A 250 20.92 -2.40 -0.18
C HIS A 250 21.66 -2.51 1.15
N LYS A 251 22.07 -3.70 1.52
CA LYS A 251 22.85 -3.96 2.74
C LYS A 251 24.10 -3.06 2.85
N ARG A 252 24.71 -2.73 1.71
CA ARG A 252 25.86 -1.84 1.64
C ARG A 252 25.58 -0.38 2.01
N CYS A 253 24.32 0.04 1.93
CA CYS A 253 23.88 1.41 2.27
C CYS A 253 23.53 1.58 3.75
N GLY A 254 23.56 0.53 4.58
CA GLY A 254 23.32 0.62 6.01
C GLY A 254 21.83 0.77 6.41
N GLY A 255 20.91 0.39 5.53
CA GLY A 255 19.46 0.49 5.75
C GLY A 255 18.84 1.83 5.32
N PRO A 256 17.54 2.05 5.49
CA PRO A 256 16.57 1.09 6.03
C PRO A 256 16.38 -0.13 5.14
N TYR A 257 15.84 -1.22 5.68
CA TYR A 257 15.73 -2.50 4.99
C TYR A 257 14.27 -2.92 4.79
N GLY A 258 14.03 -3.67 3.71
CA GLY A 258 12.71 -4.19 3.37
C GLY A 258 11.66 -3.10 3.15
N PRO A 259 11.93 -2.06 2.30
CA PRO A 259 10.94 -1.02 2.03
C PRO A 259 9.76 -1.59 1.26
N GLY A 260 8.54 -1.45 1.79
CA GLY A 260 7.35 -1.95 1.14
C GLY A 260 6.06 -1.45 1.73
N HIS A 261 4.96 -1.97 1.20
CA HIS A 261 3.58 -1.66 1.55
C HIS A 261 3.37 -0.15 1.67
N ALA A 262 3.29 0.52 0.53
CA ALA A 262 3.34 1.98 0.49
C ALA A 262 2.00 2.61 0.12
N SER A 263 1.71 3.77 0.69
CA SER A 263 0.70 4.71 0.22
C SER A 263 1.33 5.95 -0.41
N PHE A 264 0.57 6.67 -1.22
CA PHE A 264 1.09 7.80 -1.98
C PHE A 264 0.19 9.02 -1.86
N LEU A 265 0.81 10.17 -1.66
CA LEU A 265 0.12 11.47 -1.68
C LEU A 265 0.74 12.37 -2.76
N PRO A 266 -0.06 13.16 -3.50
CA PRO A 266 0.47 14.20 -4.36
C PRO A 266 1.34 15.18 -3.57
N ASN A 267 2.48 15.60 -4.16
CA ASN A 267 3.24 16.69 -3.58
C ASN A 267 2.47 18.01 -3.82
N PRO A 268 2.07 18.77 -2.78
CA PRO A 268 1.26 19.98 -2.95
C PRO A 268 1.99 21.12 -3.68
N HIS A 269 3.32 21.05 -3.74
CA HIS A 269 4.16 22.08 -4.37
C HIS A 269 4.58 21.72 -5.81
N ASP A 270 4.50 20.43 -6.18
CA ASP A 270 4.88 19.95 -7.51
C ASP A 270 4.04 18.72 -7.88
N ARG A 271 3.05 18.92 -8.75
CA ARG A 271 2.11 17.86 -9.17
C ARG A 271 2.75 16.74 -9.98
N SER A 272 3.99 16.90 -10.42
CA SER A 272 4.76 15.81 -11.07
C SER A 272 5.45 14.88 -10.05
N ARG A 273 5.34 15.19 -8.76
CA ARG A 273 5.97 14.46 -7.66
C ARG A 273 4.94 13.89 -6.70
N VAL A 274 5.33 12.86 -5.98
CA VAL A 274 4.51 12.23 -4.93
C VAL A 274 5.34 11.96 -3.69
N TYR A 275 4.71 12.05 -2.54
CA TYR A 275 5.23 11.49 -1.31
C TYR A 275 4.87 10.02 -1.26
N CYS A 276 5.89 9.17 -1.09
CA CYS A 276 5.73 7.75 -0.84
C CYS A 276 5.90 7.50 0.65
N ILE A 277 4.84 7.03 1.29
CA ILE A 277 4.84 6.62 2.69
C ILE A 277 4.94 5.10 2.69
N TYR A 278 6.00 4.54 3.26
CA TYR A 278 6.28 3.11 3.24
C TYR A 278 6.83 2.65 4.58
N HIS A 279 6.72 1.38 4.92
CA HIS A 279 7.43 0.85 6.07
C HIS A 279 8.80 0.28 5.71
N ALA A 280 9.72 0.31 6.67
CA ALA A 280 11.00 -0.39 6.59
C ALA A 280 11.59 -0.59 8.00
N THR A 281 12.49 -1.56 8.13
CA THR A 281 13.21 -1.83 9.37
C THR A 281 14.54 -1.09 9.44
N ALA A 282 15.01 -0.79 10.64
CA ALA A 282 16.30 -0.12 10.82
C ALA A 282 17.48 -1.07 10.61
N ASN A 283 17.33 -2.34 11.03
CA ASN A 283 18.39 -3.33 10.95
C ASN A 283 18.04 -4.46 9.98
N TYR A 284 19.09 -5.08 9.45
CA TYR A 284 18.94 -6.23 8.56
C TYR A 284 18.48 -7.47 9.34
N GLY A 285 17.49 -8.19 8.82
CA GLY A 285 17.01 -9.45 9.40
C GLY A 285 15.98 -9.30 10.51
N GLU A 286 15.36 -8.12 10.69
CA GLU A 286 14.33 -7.91 11.71
C GLU A 286 12.98 -8.57 11.36
N GLY A 287 12.79 -9.02 10.13
CA GLY A 287 11.55 -9.67 9.72
C GLY A 287 10.34 -8.76 9.82
N TRP A 288 9.29 -9.20 10.49
CA TRP A 288 8.08 -8.39 10.72
C TRP A 288 8.18 -7.42 11.91
N ALA A 289 9.21 -7.53 12.74
CA ALA A 289 9.42 -6.63 13.88
C ALA A 289 10.04 -5.29 13.42
N ASN A 290 9.78 -4.23 14.19
CA ASN A 290 10.39 -2.91 14.02
C ASN A 290 10.14 -2.24 12.66
N ARG A 291 9.06 -2.58 11.97
CA ARG A 291 8.65 -1.92 10.72
C ARG A 291 8.05 -0.57 11.03
N LYS A 292 8.75 0.50 10.67
CA LYS A 292 8.31 1.88 10.94
C LYS A 292 8.04 2.63 9.64
N ALA A 293 6.95 3.38 9.63
CA ALA A 293 6.59 4.23 8.51
C ALA A 293 7.60 5.35 8.29
N ARG A 294 7.93 5.60 7.04
CA ARG A 294 8.89 6.61 6.56
C ARG A 294 8.32 7.31 5.34
N VAL A 295 8.82 8.50 5.04
CA VAL A 295 8.37 9.29 3.89
C VAL A 295 9.56 9.64 3.01
N ILE A 296 9.41 9.43 1.69
CA ILE A 296 10.34 9.95 0.69
C ILE A 296 9.58 10.70 -0.40
N ASP A 297 10.22 11.69 -1.00
CA ASP A 297 9.68 12.46 -2.12
C ASP A 297 10.20 11.86 -3.43
N MET A 298 9.30 11.35 -4.28
CA MET A 298 9.60 10.72 -5.55
C MET A 298 9.22 11.63 -6.72
N GLY A 299 10.16 11.86 -7.63
CA GLY A 299 9.95 12.62 -8.85
C GLY A 299 9.65 11.74 -10.06
N PRO A 300 9.30 12.35 -11.20
CA PRO A 300 8.94 11.66 -12.45
C PRO A 300 10.04 10.71 -12.95
N GLU A 301 11.29 10.99 -12.63
CA GLU A 301 12.43 10.15 -12.98
C GLU A 301 12.38 8.75 -12.37
N CYS A 302 11.56 8.53 -11.34
CA CYS A 302 11.39 7.23 -10.69
C CYS A 302 10.41 6.30 -11.43
N PHE A 303 9.49 6.87 -12.21
CA PHE A 303 8.33 6.15 -12.75
C PHE A 303 8.48 5.75 -14.22
N GLY A 304 9.53 6.17 -14.90
CA GLY A 304 9.76 5.80 -16.30
C GLY A 304 10.02 4.29 -16.50
N PRO A 305 9.74 3.75 -17.70
CA PRO A 305 9.91 2.32 -17.99
C PRO A 305 11.37 1.84 -17.88
N HIS A 306 12.32 2.75 -18.09
CA HIS A 306 13.76 2.49 -18.00
C HIS A 306 14.41 3.12 -16.77
N ALA A 307 13.60 3.66 -15.84
CA ALA A 307 14.13 4.25 -14.62
C ALA A 307 14.90 3.25 -13.79
N HIS A 308 15.97 3.72 -13.13
CA HIS A 308 16.69 2.91 -12.15
C HIS A 308 15.88 2.79 -10.86
N SER A 309 16.05 1.67 -10.16
CA SER A 309 15.49 1.49 -8.82
C SER A 309 16.03 2.57 -7.88
N LEU A 310 15.13 3.19 -7.10
CA LEU A 310 15.52 4.10 -6.04
C LEU A 310 16.00 3.31 -4.84
N CYS A 311 17.15 3.68 -4.25
CA CYS A 311 17.58 3.12 -2.98
C CYS A 311 17.01 3.94 -1.83
N CYS A 312 16.31 3.32 -0.90
CA CYS A 312 15.69 4.02 0.24
C CYS A 312 16.72 4.59 1.25
N ALA A 313 17.99 4.21 1.16
CA ALA A 313 19.06 4.76 1.98
C ALA A 313 19.58 6.14 1.50
N LEU A 314 19.17 6.57 0.30
CA LEU A 314 19.63 7.86 -0.26
C LEU A 314 18.77 9.00 0.30
N ASP A 315 19.29 9.71 1.30
CA ASP A 315 18.81 11.04 1.68
C ASP A 315 19.04 12.00 0.51
N ARG A 316 18.01 12.32 -0.26
CA ARG A 316 18.06 13.46 -1.16
C ARG A 316 17.87 14.72 -0.32
N HIS A 317 18.95 15.31 0.15
CA HIS A 317 18.91 16.68 0.62
C HIS A 317 18.40 17.58 -0.52
N VAL A 318 17.17 18.05 -0.40
CA VAL A 318 16.73 19.23 -1.18
C VAL A 318 17.57 20.40 -0.68
N PRO A 319 18.36 21.08 -1.53
CA PRO A 319 19.12 22.24 -1.10
C PRO A 319 18.14 23.31 -0.61
N LYS A 320 18.24 23.70 0.65
CA LYS A 320 17.71 24.98 1.10
C LYS A 320 18.34 26.04 0.20
N HIS A 321 17.51 26.86 -0.46
CA HIS A 321 17.86 27.91 -1.40
C HIS A 321 19.26 28.51 -1.23
N GLY A 322 20.14 28.29 -2.21
CA GLY A 322 21.46 28.89 -2.28
C GLY A 322 22.20 28.38 -3.52
N HIS A 323 22.26 29.25 -4.55
CA HIS A 323 23.07 29.23 -5.77
C HIS A 323 23.46 27.88 -6.39
N VAL A 324 22.79 27.59 -7.49
CA VAL A 324 23.02 26.46 -8.39
C VAL A 324 24.37 26.61 -9.09
N ARG A 325 25.28 25.61 -8.90
CA ARG A 325 26.23 25.22 -9.93
C ARG A 325 25.80 23.83 -10.43
N PRO A 326 25.80 23.56 -11.75
CA PRO A 326 25.39 22.26 -12.26
C PRO A 326 26.47 21.21 -11.94
N GLY A 327 26.21 20.39 -10.92
CA GLY A 327 27.01 19.24 -10.57
C GLY A 327 26.36 17.96 -11.09
N LYS A 328 27.08 17.19 -11.88
CA LYS A 328 26.68 15.91 -12.45
C LYS A 328 26.10 14.99 -11.36
N SER A 329 24.83 14.65 -11.50
CA SER A 329 24.18 13.63 -10.68
C SER A 329 24.73 12.26 -11.08
N SER A 330 25.64 11.70 -10.30
CA SER A 330 26.08 10.32 -10.45
C SER A 330 25.09 9.43 -9.73
N CYS A 331 24.12 8.87 -10.45
CA CYS A 331 23.46 7.64 -10.05
C CYS A 331 24.51 6.52 -10.07
N ILE A 332 24.92 6.02 -8.91
CA ILE A 332 25.81 4.87 -8.84
C ILE A 332 24.98 3.65 -9.25
N MET A 333 25.30 3.11 -10.43
CA MET A 333 24.88 1.79 -10.85
C MET A 333 25.60 0.74 -9.96
N LEU A 334 24.83 -0.15 -9.43
CA LEU A 334 25.23 -1.53 -9.15
C LEU A 334 24.12 -2.47 -9.61
#